data_eec304dfa2d026aff3e69bb6fbdf1e48
#
_entry.id   eec304dfa2d026aff3e69bb6fbdf1e48
#
_cell.length_a   1.000
_cell.length_b   1.000
_cell.length_c   1.000
_cell.angle_alpha   90.00
_cell.angle_beta   90.00
_cell.angle_gamma   90.00
#
_symmetry.space_group_name_H-M   'P 1'
#
loop_
_entity.id
_entity.type
_entity.pdbx_description
1 polymer ?
#
loop_
_entity_poly.entity_id
_entity_poly.type
_entity_poly.pdbx_seq_one_letter_code
_entity_poly.pdbx_strand_id
1 'polypeptide(L)'
;MMEDLSLHVLDLAENAANAGATRVTILINENRGRGVLTIRVADNGRGMTEEDLRRVFDPFFTTGAKRTGLGLPLLAQAARQSGGDVTVRSVPARGTRVAARFRSGHIDRQPLTRMAETMIMLTLGHPEIDFRYRHRRDGRTFRFSSHAFFARAGGGSAAGPELIKEVRRTLRSGLESIGTT
;
A
#
# COMPACT_ATOMS: atom_id res chain seq x y z
N MET A 1 -6.05 -6.87 -16.09
CA MET A 1 -5.19 -7.51 -15.06
C MET A 1 -4.26 -6.45 -14.52
N MET A 2 -4.08 -6.33 -13.20
CA MET A 2 -3.07 -5.42 -12.66
C MET A 2 -1.69 -5.98 -12.96
N GLU A 3 -0.83 -5.20 -13.63
CA GLU A 3 0.48 -5.66 -14.10
C GLU A 3 1.62 -5.39 -13.09
N ASP A 4 1.34 -4.63 -12.03
CA ASP A 4 2.32 -4.21 -11.01
C ASP A 4 1.71 -4.26 -9.61
N LEU A 5 2.45 -4.82 -8.64
CA LEU A 5 1.99 -4.95 -7.25
C LEU A 5 1.77 -3.61 -6.55
N SER A 6 2.37 -2.52 -7.04
CA SER A 6 2.13 -1.16 -6.52
C SER A 6 0.69 -0.72 -6.71
N LEU A 7 0.00 -1.20 -7.76
CA LEU A 7 -1.41 -0.89 -8.00
C LEU A 7 -2.33 -1.56 -6.97
N HIS A 8 -1.96 -2.76 -6.51
CA HIS A 8 -2.67 -3.40 -5.39
C HIS A 8 -2.47 -2.63 -4.09
N VAL A 9 -1.25 -2.08 -3.86
CA VAL A 9 -0.99 -1.22 -2.70
C VAL A 9 -1.84 0.05 -2.77
N LEU A 10 -1.92 0.67 -3.96
CA LEU A 10 -2.76 1.84 -4.19
C LEU A 10 -4.23 1.54 -3.86
N ASP A 11 -4.78 0.43 -4.40
CA ASP A 11 -6.18 0.06 -4.16
C ASP A 11 -6.47 -0.23 -2.68
N LEU A 12 -5.57 -0.91 -1.96
CA LEU A 12 -5.70 -1.13 -0.52
C LEU A 12 -5.68 0.18 0.28
N ALA A 13 -4.82 1.12 -0.09
CA ALA A 13 -4.72 2.42 0.57
C ALA A 13 -5.94 3.32 0.27
N GLU A 14 -6.45 3.29 -0.95
CA GLU A 14 -7.71 3.96 -1.33
C GLU A 14 -8.91 3.36 -0.58
N ASN A 15 -8.94 2.05 -0.39
CA ASN A 15 -9.97 1.39 0.41
C ASN A 15 -9.91 1.84 1.87
N ALA A 16 -8.72 2.02 2.43
CA ALA A 16 -8.52 2.57 3.77
C ALA A 16 -9.02 4.04 3.87
N ALA A 17 -8.70 4.88 2.86
CA ALA A 17 -9.21 6.26 2.79
C ALA A 17 -10.74 6.29 2.76
N ASN A 18 -11.37 5.46 1.92
CA ASN A 18 -12.83 5.31 1.83
C ASN A 18 -13.46 4.75 3.13
N ALA A 19 -12.68 4.04 3.95
CA ALA A 19 -13.09 3.58 5.27
C ALA A 19 -12.92 4.63 6.37
N GLY A 20 -12.55 5.87 6.01
CA GLY A 20 -12.37 6.99 6.94
C GLY A 20 -11.08 6.87 7.78
N ALA A 21 -10.06 6.21 7.27
CA ALA A 21 -8.78 6.13 7.96
C ALA A 21 -8.10 7.51 8.01
N THR A 22 -7.51 7.84 9.15
CA THR A 22 -6.63 9.01 9.32
C THR A 22 -5.16 8.62 9.28
N ARG A 23 -4.87 7.31 9.30
CA ARG A 23 -3.52 6.75 9.19
C ARG A 23 -3.54 5.45 8.40
N VAL A 24 -2.63 5.37 7.43
CA VAL A 24 -2.39 4.15 6.66
C VAL A 24 -0.90 3.81 6.73
N THR A 25 -0.58 2.60 7.15
CA THR A 25 0.79 2.10 7.25
C THR A 25 1.05 1.08 6.16
N ILE A 26 2.04 1.35 5.30
CA ILE A 26 2.45 0.49 4.19
C ILE A 26 3.86 -0.03 4.48
N LEU A 27 4.00 -1.34 4.58
CA LEU A 27 5.27 -2.00 4.87
C LEU A 27 5.60 -2.97 3.74
N ILE A 28 6.70 -2.72 3.06
CA ILE A 28 7.27 -3.60 2.04
C ILE A 28 8.55 -4.22 2.59
N ASN A 29 8.68 -5.53 2.44
CA ASN A 29 9.90 -6.24 2.80
C ASN A 29 10.29 -7.22 1.70
N GLU A 30 11.38 -6.90 1.01
CA GLU A 30 12.01 -7.75 0.01
C GLU A 30 13.22 -8.44 0.66
N ASN A 31 13.15 -9.75 0.79
CA ASN A 31 14.27 -10.58 1.23
C ASN A 31 14.65 -11.54 0.10
N ARG A 32 15.62 -11.13 -0.72
CA ARG A 32 16.06 -11.92 -1.88
C ARG A 32 16.76 -13.20 -1.45
N GLY A 33 17.50 -13.18 -0.34
CA GLY A 33 18.15 -14.37 0.19
C GLY A 33 17.18 -15.47 0.64
N ARG A 34 15.98 -15.08 1.10
CA ARG A 34 14.90 -16.02 1.43
C ARG A 34 13.89 -16.22 0.29
N GLY A 35 14.05 -15.51 -0.83
CA GLY A 35 13.15 -15.58 -1.96
C GLY A 35 11.72 -15.12 -1.63
N VAL A 36 11.55 -14.13 -0.74
CA VAL A 36 10.22 -13.68 -0.28
C VAL A 36 10.08 -12.18 -0.38
N LEU A 37 8.97 -11.73 -0.98
CA LEU A 37 8.43 -10.38 -0.88
C LEU A 37 7.20 -10.42 0.03
N THR A 38 7.11 -9.48 0.96
CA THR A 38 5.92 -9.28 1.80
C THR A 38 5.43 -7.85 1.68
N ILE A 39 4.15 -7.68 1.41
CA ILE A 39 3.42 -6.41 1.39
C ILE A 39 2.43 -6.43 2.55
N ARG A 40 2.44 -5.39 3.38
CA ARG A 40 1.44 -5.21 4.45
C ARG A 40 0.87 -3.81 4.37
N VAL A 41 -0.44 -3.71 4.39
CA VAL A 41 -1.16 -2.45 4.52
C VAL A 41 -2.06 -2.54 5.75
N ALA A 42 -1.97 -1.56 6.62
CA ALA A 42 -2.78 -1.47 7.84
C ALA A 42 -3.33 -0.05 7.98
N ASP A 43 -4.60 0.06 8.31
CA ASP A 43 -5.30 1.30 8.53
C ASP A 43 -5.99 1.34 9.90
N ASN A 44 -6.44 2.53 10.29
CA ASN A 44 -7.26 2.78 11.47
C ASN A 44 -8.69 3.23 11.11
N GLY A 45 -9.20 2.83 9.96
CA GLY A 45 -10.55 3.14 9.52
C GLY A 45 -11.65 2.38 10.29
N ARG A 46 -12.86 2.41 9.74
CA ARG A 46 -14.04 1.78 10.39
C ARG A 46 -13.96 0.27 10.59
N GLY A 47 -13.02 -0.40 9.91
CA GLY A 47 -12.91 -1.86 9.93
C GLY A 47 -14.10 -2.55 9.25
N MET A 48 -14.19 -3.87 9.46
CA MET A 48 -15.23 -4.73 8.90
C MET A 48 -15.85 -5.60 9.99
N THR A 49 -17.14 -5.94 9.81
CA THR A 49 -17.81 -6.96 10.62
C THR A 49 -17.27 -8.37 10.28
N GLU A 50 -17.59 -9.35 11.13
CA GLU A 50 -17.23 -10.74 10.81
C GLU A 50 -17.92 -11.24 9.54
N GLU A 51 -19.16 -10.80 9.29
CA GLU A 51 -19.91 -11.14 8.08
C GLU A 51 -19.22 -10.59 6.83
N ASP A 52 -18.83 -9.29 6.83
CA ASP A 52 -18.09 -8.67 5.74
C ASP A 52 -16.74 -9.37 5.52
N LEU A 53 -16.04 -9.71 6.62
CA LEU A 53 -14.73 -10.35 6.57
C LEU A 53 -14.79 -11.76 5.94
N ARG A 54 -15.87 -12.51 6.14
CA ARG A 54 -16.08 -13.82 5.48
C ARG A 54 -16.22 -13.69 3.96
N ARG A 55 -16.72 -12.55 3.48
CA ARG A 55 -17.01 -12.28 2.07
C ARG A 55 -15.94 -11.43 1.39
N VAL A 56 -14.89 -11.01 2.10
CA VAL A 56 -13.90 -10.03 1.65
C VAL A 56 -13.13 -10.47 0.37
N PHE A 57 -13.10 -11.77 0.09
CA PHE A 57 -12.51 -12.33 -1.13
C PHE A 57 -13.53 -12.67 -2.22
N ASP A 58 -14.83 -12.39 -1.99
CA ASP A 58 -15.85 -12.53 -3.02
C ASP A 58 -15.68 -11.40 -4.06
N PRO A 59 -15.50 -11.72 -5.36
CA PRO A 59 -15.20 -10.72 -6.39
C PRO A 59 -16.26 -9.63 -6.58
N PHE A 60 -17.47 -9.84 -6.14
CA PHE A 60 -18.57 -8.87 -6.28
C PHE A 60 -19.01 -8.24 -4.97
N PHE A 61 -18.34 -8.61 -3.87
CA PHE A 61 -18.64 -8.05 -2.57
C PHE A 61 -17.94 -6.70 -2.38
N THR A 62 -18.70 -5.66 -2.06
CA THR A 62 -18.18 -4.33 -1.71
C THR A 62 -19.02 -3.72 -0.61
N THR A 63 -18.38 -3.13 0.39
CA THR A 63 -19.02 -2.35 1.48
C THR A 63 -18.99 -0.85 1.20
N GLY A 64 -18.43 -0.41 0.07
CA GLY A 64 -18.23 0.99 -0.31
C GLY A 64 -18.97 1.39 -1.58
N ALA A 65 -18.86 2.66 -1.94
CA ALA A 65 -19.47 3.26 -3.15
C ALA A 65 -18.84 2.76 -4.47
N LYS A 66 -17.73 2.04 -4.43
CA LYS A 66 -17.13 1.44 -5.64
C LYS A 66 -17.97 0.27 -6.12
N ARG A 67 -18.25 0.25 -7.43
CA ARG A 67 -19.08 -0.79 -8.08
C ARG A 67 -18.44 -2.18 -8.16
N THR A 68 -17.15 -2.33 -7.81
CA THR A 68 -16.42 -3.60 -7.99
C THR A 68 -15.53 -3.89 -6.77
N GLY A 69 -15.84 -4.97 -6.05
CA GLY A 69 -15.03 -5.49 -4.92
C GLY A 69 -13.82 -6.32 -5.37
N LEU A 70 -13.12 -5.93 -6.44
CA LEU A 70 -12.09 -6.77 -7.09
C LEU A 70 -10.69 -6.67 -6.48
N GLY A 71 -10.38 -5.67 -5.66
CA GLY A 71 -9.01 -5.42 -5.19
C GLY A 71 -8.39 -6.57 -4.41
N LEU A 72 -9.04 -7.03 -3.35
CA LEU A 72 -8.56 -8.16 -2.54
C LEU A 72 -8.60 -9.50 -3.28
N PRO A 73 -9.65 -9.86 -4.03
CA PRO A 73 -9.64 -11.04 -4.88
C PRO A 73 -8.48 -11.09 -5.88
N LEU A 74 -8.20 -9.97 -6.57
CA LEU A 74 -7.09 -9.88 -7.52
C LEU A 74 -5.72 -9.98 -6.84
N LEU A 75 -5.54 -9.34 -5.68
CA LEU A 75 -4.33 -9.47 -4.88
C LEU A 75 -4.12 -10.92 -4.42
N ALA A 76 -5.19 -11.59 -3.97
CA ALA A 76 -5.13 -12.98 -3.57
C ALA A 76 -4.80 -13.91 -4.74
N GLN A 77 -5.33 -13.63 -5.93
CA GLN A 77 -4.98 -14.34 -7.15
C GLN A 77 -3.50 -14.17 -7.50
N ALA A 78 -3.00 -12.92 -7.54
CA ALA A 78 -1.60 -12.62 -7.82
C ALA A 78 -0.64 -13.29 -6.82
N ALA A 79 -0.99 -13.30 -5.54
CA ALA A 79 -0.20 -13.97 -4.50
C ALA A 79 -0.17 -15.49 -4.73
N ARG A 80 -1.31 -16.14 -4.96
CA ARG A 80 -1.38 -17.58 -5.24
C ARG A 80 -0.61 -17.96 -6.50
N GLN A 81 -0.73 -17.21 -7.59
CA GLN A 81 0.00 -17.46 -8.84
C GLN A 81 1.53 -17.42 -8.63
N SER A 82 2.03 -16.66 -7.69
CA SER A 82 3.45 -16.60 -7.34
C SER A 82 3.84 -17.51 -6.16
N GLY A 83 3.00 -18.48 -5.80
CA GLY A 83 3.25 -19.43 -4.71
C GLY A 83 3.24 -18.79 -3.31
N GLY A 84 2.46 -17.74 -3.14
CA GLY A 84 2.25 -17.03 -1.88
C GLY A 84 0.80 -17.07 -1.41
N ASP A 85 0.46 -16.17 -0.48
CA ASP A 85 -0.83 -16.12 0.19
C ASP A 85 -1.21 -14.69 0.59
N VAL A 86 -2.50 -14.48 0.89
CA VAL A 86 -3.03 -13.23 1.44
C VAL A 86 -3.81 -13.53 2.72
N THR A 87 -3.58 -12.73 3.74
CA THR A 87 -4.37 -12.74 4.98
C THR A 87 -4.97 -11.36 5.22
N VAL A 88 -6.23 -11.33 5.68
CA VAL A 88 -6.94 -10.12 6.09
C VAL A 88 -7.39 -10.29 7.53
N ARG A 89 -7.16 -9.26 8.34
CA ARG A 89 -7.68 -9.14 9.70
C ARG A 89 -8.34 -7.78 9.83
N SER A 90 -9.55 -7.74 10.35
CA SER A 90 -10.27 -6.50 10.57
C SER A 90 -11.10 -6.59 11.84
N VAL A 91 -11.25 -5.47 12.51
CA VAL A 91 -12.08 -5.34 13.70
C VAL A 91 -12.89 -4.05 13.56
N PRO A 92 -14.20 -4.07 13.78
CA PRO A 92 -15.04 -2.87 13.74
C PRO A 92 -14.45 -1.74 14.59
N ALA A 93 -14.43 -0.52 14.06
CA ALA A 93 -13.88 0.69 14.66
C ALA A 93 -12.37 0.64 15.02
N ARG A 94 -11.63 -0.39 14.58
CA ARG A 94 -10.17 -0.52 14.81
C ARG A 94 -9.35 -0.63 13.53
N GLY A 95 -10.03 -0.66 12.37
CA GLY A 95 -9.38 -0.70 11.05
C GLY A 95 -9.11 -2.10 10.54
N THR A 96 -8.33 -2.16 9.46
CA THR A 96 -8.04 -3.38 8.70
C THR A 96 -6.54 -3.58 8.54
N ARG A 97 -6.12 -4.83 8.47
CA ARG A 97 -4.74 -5.24 8.17
C ARG A 97 -4.77 -6.31 7.09
N VAL A 98 -4.11 -6.01 5.98
CA VAL A 98 -3.89 -6.94 4.87
C VAL A 98 -2.41 -7.30 4.83
N ALA A 99 -2.08 -8.57 4.70
CA ALA A 99 -0.72 -9.04 4.47
C ALA A 99 -0.70 -10.01 3.31
N ALA A 100 0.09 -9.70 2.29
CA ALA A 100 0.32 -10.51 1.11
C ALA A 100 1.78 -10.98 1.06
N ARG A 101 2.00 -12.26 0.74
CA ARG A 101 3.32 -12.85 0.54
C ARG A 101 3.43 -13.36 -0.89
N PHE A 102 4.62 -13.23 -1.45
CA PHE A 102 4.95 -13.66 -2.81
C PHE A 102 6.32 -14.33 -2.80
N ARG A 103 6.53 -15.34 -3.65
CA ARG A 103 7.87 -15.86 -3.92
C ARG A 103 8.59 -14.92 -4.89
N SER A 104 9.71 -14.33 -4.47
CA SER A 104 10.42 -13.30 -5.24
C SER A 104 10.99 -13.82 -6.57
N GLY A 105 11.38 -15.08 -6.64
CA GLY A 105 11.93 -15.70 -7.86
C GLY A 105 10.89 -16.39 -8.75
N HIS A 106 9.59 -16.28 -8.45
CA HIS A 106 8.56 -16.93 -9.26
C HIS A 106 8.37 -16.16 -10.58
N ILE A 107 8.26 -16.90 -11.71
CA ILE A 107 8.14 -16.30 -13.04
C ILE A 107 6.87 -15.46 -13.20
N ASP A 108 5.78 -15.88 -12.54
CA ASP A 108 4.48 -15.18 -12.60
C ASP A 108 4.34 -14.08 -11.54
N ARG A 109 5.39 -13.79 -10.75
CA ARG A 109 5.33 -12.70 -9.79
C ARG A 109 5.37 -11.36 -10.53
N GLN A 110 4.30 -10.60 -10.36
CA GLN A 110 4.22 -9.24 -10.87
C GLN A 110 5.33 -8.35 -10.25
N PRO A 111 5.88 -7.42 -11.02
CA PRO A 111 6.87 -6.47 -10.53
C PRO A 111 6.31 -5.56 -9.43
N LEU A 112 7.21 -4.90 -8.71
CA LEU A 112 6.90 -3.84 -7.74
C LEU A 112 7.77 -2.63 -8.10
N THR A 113 7.42 -1.91 -9.16
CA THR A 113 8.28 -0.86 -9.73
C THR A 113 7.73 0.55 -9.58
N ARG A 114 6.45 0.71 -9.27
CA ARG A 114 5.76 2.02 -9.23
C ARG A 114 5.46 2.52 -7.82
N MET A 115 6.23 2.09 -6.81
CA MET A 115 5.96 2.51 -5.43
C MET A 115 6.16 4.00 -5.20
N ALA A 116 7.11 4.65 -5.90
CA ALA A 116 7.28 6.09 -5.81
C ALA A 116 6.02 6.84 -6.29
N GLU A 117 5.52 6.48 -7.48
CA GLU A 117 4.32 7.05 -8.07
C GLU A 117 3.09 6.81 -7.21
N THR A 118 2.93 5.57 -6.71
CA THR A 118 1.85 5.21 -5.78
C THR A 118 1.88 6.08 -4.53
N MET A 119 3.03 6.24 -3.90
CA MET A 119 3.17 7.06 -2.69
C MET A 119 2.95 8.56 -2.97
N ILE A 120 3.37 9.05 -4.14
CA ILE A 120 3.10 10.43 -4.58
C ILE A 120 1.59 10.64 -4.72
N MET A 121 0.90 9.74 -5.44
CA MET A 121 -0.55 9.83 -5.64
C MET A 121 -1.31 9.83 -4.31
N LEU A 122 -1.00 8.91 -3.41
CA LEU A 122 -1.62 8.82 -2.09
C LEU A 122 -1.35 10.08 -1.25
N THR A 123 -0.09 10.53 -1.20
CA THR A 123 0.32 11.68 -0.38
C THR A 123 -0.34 12.97 -0.83
N LEU A 124 -0.47 13.18 -2.14
CA LEU A 124 -1.06 14.40 -2.70
C LEU A 124 -2.59 14.32 -2.82
N GLY A 125 -3.11 13.11 -3.06
CA GLY A 125 -4.56 12.89 -3.19
C GLY A 125 -5.32 12.91 -1.87
N HIS A 126 -4.65 12.58 -0.75
CA HIS A 126 -5.23 12.52 0.58
C HIS A 126 -4.33 13.20 1.61
N PRO A 127 -4.17 14.53 1.56
CA PRO A 127 -3.27 15.26 2.46
C PRO A 127 -3.67 15.17 3.94
N GLU A 128 -4.93 14.83 4.22
CA GLU A 128 -5.47 14.63 5.56
C GLU A 128 -5.07 13.29 6.20
N ILE A 129 -4.55 12.34 5.41
CA ILE A 129 -4.15 11.02 5.89
C ILE A 129 -2.64 10.95 6.12
N ASP A 130 -2.23 10.46 7.29
CA ASP A 130 -0.83 10.15 7.57
C ASP A 130 -0.45 8.80 6.92
N PHE A 131 0.11 8.85 5.72
CA PHE A 131 0.70 7.67 5.06
C PHE A 131 2.09 7.41 5.61
N ARG A 132 2.25 6.30 6.32
CA ARG A 132 3.52 5.83 6.85
C ARG A 132 4.05 4.70 5.99
N TYR A 133 5.09 4.97 5.23
CA TYR A 133 5.70 4.02 4.33
C TYR A 133 7.06 3.55 4.85
N ARG A 134 7.28 2.26 4.82
CA ARG A 134 8.58 1.64 5.08
C ARG A 134 8.85 0.56 4.05
N HIS A 135 9.94 0.70 3.33
CA HIS A 135 10.43 -0.29 2.39
C HIS A 135 11.79 -0.80 2.87
N ARG A 136 11.86 -2.10 3.09
CA ARG A 136 13.10 -2.81 3.43
C ARG A 136 13.47 -3.74 2.28
N ARG A 137 14.73 -3.65 1.84
CA ARG A 137 15.30 -4.53 0.83
C ARG A 137 16.69 -4.99 1.28
N ASP A 138 16.83 -6.30 1.50
CA ASP A 138 18.09 -6.95 1.88
C ASP A 138 18.86 -6.22 3.01
N GLY A 139 18.17 -5.82 4.06
CA GLY A 139 18.74 -5.11 5.21
C GLY A 139 18.73 -3.59 5.13
N ARG A 140 18.71 -2.98 3.93
CA ARG A 140 18.55 -1.54 3.76
C ARG A 140 17.11 -1.13 3.98
N THR A 141 16.88 0.06 4.54
CA THR A 141 15.50 0.52 4.86
C THR A 141 15.33 1.98 4.51
N PHE A 142 14.29 2.26 3.73
CA PHE A 142 13.76 3.60 3.51
C PHE A 142 12.47 3.79 4.32
N ARG A 143 12.28 5.00 4.88
CA ARG A 143 11.07 5.40 5.61
C ARG A 143 10.60 6.75 5.12
N PHE A 144 9.26 6.88 5.03
CA PHE A 144 8.58 8.12 4.68
C PHE A 144 7.30 8.26 5.49
N SER A 145 6.94 9.48 5.89
CA SER A 145 5.64 9.82 6.46
C SER A 145 5.17 11.10 5.78
N SER A 146 3.96 11.07 5.21
CA SER A 146 3.37 12.24 4.55
C SER A 146 3.18 13.38 5.53
N HIS A 147 2.70 13.11 6.74
CA HIS A 147 2.53 14.13 7.78
C HIS A 147 3.86 14.78 8.19
N ALA A 148 4.91 13.99 8.43
CA ALA A 148 6.22 14.54 8.75
C ALA A 148 6.86 15.30 7.57
N PHE A 149 6.55 14.89 6.33
CA PHE A 149 6.97 15.59 5.12
C PHE A 149 6.30 16.98 5.03
N PHE A 150 4.98 17.07 5.15
CA PHE A 150 4.25 18.34 5.10
C PHE A 150 4.64 19.28 6.25
N ALA A 151 4.84 18.76 7.46
CA ALA A 151 5.27 19.57 8.61
C ALA A 151 6.63 20.24 8.36
N ARG A 152 7.56 19.58 7.66
CA ARG A 152 8.87 20.16 7.29
C ARG A 152 8.79 21.13 6.12
N ALA A 153 7.86 20.88 5.18
CA ALA A 153 7.64 21.75 4.03
C ALA A 153 6.91 23.07 4.37
N GLY A 154 6.72 23.37 5.67
CA GLY A 154 6.13 24.62 6.11
C GLY A 154 4.61 24.63 6.24
N GLY A 155 3.95 23.46 6.27
CA GLY A 155 2.51 23.33 6.54
C GLY A 155 1.62 23.96 5.48
N GLY A 156 2.17 24.29 4.32
CA GLY A 156 1.44 24.99 3.24
C GLY A 156 0.36 24.10 2.63
N SER A 157 -0.86 24.55 2.73
CA SER A 157 -2.11 23.93 2.23
C SER A 157 -2.21 23.82 0.71
N ALA A 158 -1.18 24.20 -0.05
CA ALA A 158 -1.24 24.16 -1.50
C ALA A 158 -0.22 23.17 -2.03
N ALA A 159 -0.71 22.14 -2.74
CA ALA A 159 0.10 21.29 -3.60
C ALA A 159 0.68 22.10 -4.77
N GLY A 160 1.53 23.09 -4.46
CA GLY A 160 2.24 23.85 -5.46
C GLY A 160 3.23 22.96 -6.23
N PRO A 161 3.63 23.36 -7.44
CA PRO A 161 4.57 22.58 -8.28
C PRO A 161 5.86 22.21 -7.56
N GLU A 162 6.34 23.05 -6.66
CA GLU A 162 7.56 22.80 -5.88
C GLU A 162 7.38 21.68 -4.84
N LEU A 163 6.23 21.61 -4.17
CA LEU A 163 5.91 20.55 -3.23
C LEU A 163 5.82 19.18 -3.96
N ILE A 164 5.21 19.17 -5.13
CA ILE A 164 5.12 17.96 -5.99
C ILE A 164 6.52 17.48 -6.39
N LYS A 165 7.40 18.40 -6.78
CA LYS A 165 8.80 18.08 -7.11
C LYS A 165 9.54 17.54 -5.91
N GLU A 166 9.36 18.12 -4.73
CA GLU A 166 10.06 17.72 -3.52
C GLU A 166 9.62 16.36 -3.00
N VAL A 167 8.31 16.06 -2.96
CA VAL A 167 7.80 14.74 -2.58
C VAL A 167 8.30 13.66 -3.54
N ARG A 168 8.29 13.96 -4.85
CA ARG A 168 8.80 13.07 -5.89
C ARG A 168 10.29 12.78 -5.70
N ARG A 169 11.10 13.83 -5.48
CA ARG A 169 12.54 13.70 -5.23
C ARG A 169 12.81 12.85 -4.00
N THR A 170 12.13 13.14 -2.90
CA THR A 170 12.29 12.43 -1.62
C THR A 170 11.98 10.94 -1.76
N LEU A 171 10.88 10.59 -2.40
CA LEU A 171 10.47 9.20 -2.56
C LEU A 171 11.38 8.44 -3.52
N ARG A 172 11.75 9.04 -4.67
CA ARG A 172 12.63 8.39 -5.64
C ARG A 172 14.04 8.16 -5.07
N SER A 173 14.69 9.21 -4.55
CA SER A 173 16.04 9.06 -3.99
C SER A 173 16.06 8.12 -2.78
N GLY A 174 14.99 8.12 -1.97
CA GLY A 174 14.87 7.18 -0.85
C GLY A 174 14.77 5.72 -1.31
N LEU A 175 14.01 5.42 -2.36
CA LEU A 175 13.91 4.09 -2.94
C LEU A 175 15.20 3.67 -3.65
N GLU A 176 15.83 4.57 -4.40
CA GLU A 176 17.14 4.34 -5.02
C GLU A 176 18.22 3.98 -3.98
N SER A 177 18.19 4.62 -2.81
CA SER A 177 19.14 4.36 -1.71
C SER A 177 19.12 2.93 -1.20
N ILE A 178 18.00 2.23 -1.36
CA ILE A 178 17.84 0.81 -1.01
C ILE A 178 17.94 -0.12 -2.23
N GLY A 179 18.24 0.44 -3.41
CA GLY A 179 18.39 -0.30 -4.65
C GLY A 179 17.05 -0.74 -5.27
N THR A 180 15.98 0.02 -5.01
CA THR A 180 14.67 -0.14 -5.67
C THR A 180 14.51 1.00 -6.66
N THR A 181 14.19 0.68 -7.91
CA THR A 181 13.91 1.66 -8.97
C THR A 181 12.44 1.69 -9.28
#